data_92629d04ee9182ccc5fe7a56c05d876f
#
_entry.id   92629d04ee9182ccc5fe7a56c05d876f
#
_cell.length_a   1.000
_cell.length_b   1.000
_cell.length_c   1.000
_cell.angle_alpha   90.00
_cell.angle_beta   90.00
_cell.angle_gamma   90.00
#
_symmetry.space_group_name_H-M   'P 1'
#
loop_
_entity.id
_entity.type
_entity.pdbx_description
1 polymer ?
#
loop_
_entity_poly.entity_id
_entity_poly.type
_entity_poly.pdbx_seq_one_letter_code
_entity_poly.pdbx_strand_id
1 'polypeptide(L)'
;LKNHLNCEEKGEKETKGNGTEEKKEGRRSGSLRRSGLALSERVAINVSGMRYETQLRTLAQFPDSLLGDPGRRSRYFDPLRNELFLDRNRACFDAILYFYQSGGRLRRPANIPLDIFMDELMFYELGEDIVNRFKADEGFPKEEETPLPSNEIQKKLWILFEHPESSSGARIIAIVSVMVIVVSILIFCLETLPEFRDEKETREEALKAKGGTGCVSGREEDKVQEYFYKYHSQAKNVSENMPLPQSVFHDPFFLVETICICWFSFELFVRLACCPSKVRFFKDVMNIIDFSAILPYFVTLGTELAKDNDASPATSLAIIRVIRLVRVFRIFKLSRHSKGLQILGQTLRASMRELGLLIFFLFIGVILFSSAIYFAEADHADTHFVSIPHAFWWAVVTMTTVGYGDMYPETVWGKLVGSMCAIAGVLTISLPVPVIVSNFSYFYHRETECVEHTEYSPVQAG
;
A
#
# COMPACT_ATOMS: atom_id res chain seq x y z
N LEU A 1 36.05 -1.10 -9.19
CA LEU A 1 37.23 -1.98 -9.26
C LEU A 1 37.07 -2.91 -10.47
N LYS A 2 37.91 -2.58 -11.53
CA LYS A 2 38.68 -3.48 -12.42
C LYS A 2 38.00 -4.74 -12.98
N ASN A 3 37.94 -4.91 -14.28
CA ASN A 3 38.91 -5.39 -15.24
C ASN A 3 38.29 -5.56 -16.61
N HIS A 4 38.91 -5.06 -17.62
CA HIS A 4 39.82 -5.58 -18.69
C HIS A 4 39.06 -6.17 -19.87
N LEU A 5 39.11 -5.45 -21.00
CA LEU A 5 39.99 -5.69 -22.16
C LEU A 5 40.05 -7.15 -22.65
N ASN A 6 39.60 -7.35 -23.90
CA ASN A 6 40.45 -7.97 -24.92
C ASN A 6 39.93 -7.74 -26.32
N CYS A 7 40.84 -7.18 -27.09
CA CYS A 7 40.87 -7.24 -28.57
C CYS A 7 41.27 -8.65 -29.01
N GLU A 8 40.82 -9.08 -30.17
CA GLU A 8 41.66 -9.87 -31.07
C GLU A 8 41.19 -9.73 -32.54
N GLU A 9 42.15 -9.30 -33.33
CA GLU A 9 42.26 -9.28 -34.76
C GLU A 9 42.17 -10.67 -35.41
N LYS A 10 41.84 -10.66 -36.67
CA LYS A 10 42.39 -11.42 -37.82
C LYS A 10 41.37 -11.43 -38.96
N GLY A 11 41.64 -11.19 -40.19
CA GLY A 11 42.84 -11.20 -40.97
C GLY A 11 42.45 -11.02 -42.44
N GLU A 12 43.34 -10.46 -43.19
CA GLU A 12 43.35 -10.16 -44.61
C GLU A 12 42.88 -11.26 -45.54
N LYS A 13 42.26 -10.88 -46.67
CA LYS A 13 42.70 -11.37 -47.99
C LYS A 13 42.27 -10.41 -49.09
N GLU A 14 43.29 -9.91 -49.78
CA GLU A 14 43.27 -9.23 -51.07
C GLU A 14 42.63 -10.05 -52.18
N THR A 15 41.92 -9.41 -53.08
CA THR A 15 42.04 -9.69 -54.50
C THR A 15 41.72 -8.46 -55.35
N LYS A 16 42.60 -8.17 -56.26
CA LYS A 16 42.62 -7.11 -57.24
C LYS A 16 41.43 -7.19 -58.21
N GLY A 17 40.93 -6.04 -58.63
CA GLY A 17 40.06 -5.88 -59.79
C GLY A 17 39.97 -4.41 -60.22
N ASN A 18 40.71 -4.09 -61.20
CA ASN A 18 40.88 -2.80 -61.92
C ASN A 18 39.61 -2.33 -62.58
N GLY A 19 39.37 -1.02 -62.62
CA GLY A 19 38.69 -0.40 -63.75
C GLY A 19 37.53 0.55 -63.47
N THR A 20 37.80 1.85 -63.62
CA THR A 20 36.85 2.89 -64.07
C THR A 20 35.55 3.18 -63.32
N GLU A 21 35.61 4.10 -62.36
CA GLU A 21 34.45 4.92 -61.98
C GLU A 21 34.86 6.28 -61.34
N GLU A 22 35.50 7.11 -62.11
CA GLU A 22 35.94 8.46 -61.73
C GLU A 22 34.96 9.58 -62.16
N LYS A 23 33.63 9.33 -62.15
CA LYS A 23 32.69 10.41 -62.58
C LYS A 23 31.35 10.47 -61.83
N LYS A 24 31.18 9.81 -60.69
CA LYS A 24 29.93 9.88 -59.92
C LYS A 24 30.06 10.44 -58.48
N GLU A 25 31.27 10.70 -58.00
CA GLU A 25 31.46 11.21 -56.62
C GLU A 25 31.19 12.71 -56.43
N GLY A 26 31.34 13.52 -57.46
CA GLY A 26 31.11 14.98 -57.39
C GLY A 26 29.64 15.40 -57.20
N ARG A 27 28.65 14.51 -57.49
CA ARG A 27 27.22 14.83 -57.37
C ARG A 27 26.59 14.40 -56.10
N ARG A 28 27.13 13.39 -55.40
CA ARG A 28 26.65 12.95 -54.08
C ARG A 28 27.15 13.85 -52.95
N SER A 29 28.37 14.38 -53.04
CA SER A 29 28.94 15.31 -52.06
C SER A 29 28.23 16.67 -52.02
N GLY A 30 27.75 17.17 -53.15
CA GLY A 30 26.99 18.43 -53.22
C GLY A 30 25.56 18.32 -52.67
N SER A 31 24.93 17.13 -52.76
CA SER A 31 23.60 16.85 -52.22
C SER A 31 23.62 16.70 -50.71
N LEU A 32 24.63 16.01 -50.17
CA LEU A 32 24.83 15.85 -48.71
C LEU A 32 25.19 17.16 -48.00
N ARG A 33 25.98 18.06 -48.66
CA ARG A 33 26.28 19.40 -48.11
C ARG A 33 25.07 20.32 -48.15
N ARG A 34 24.20 20.26 -49.16
CA ARG A 34 22.95 21.05 -49.21
C ARG A 34 21.94 20.58 -48.18
N SER A 35 21.79 19.28 -47.93
CA SER A 35 20.91 18.77 -46.90
C SER A 35 21.42 19.09 -45.47
N GLY A 36 22.74 19.09 -45.25
CA GLY A 36 23.33 19.45 -43.96
C GLY A 36 23.22 20.95 -43.65
N LEU A 37 23.29 21.83 -44.62
CA LEU A 37 23.09 23.28 -44.49
C LEU A 37 21.61 23.63 -44.21
N ALA A 38 20.66 22.94 -44.85
CA ALA A 38 19.23 23.11 -44.60
C ALA A 38 18.80 22.66 -43.17
N LEU A 39 19.48 21.64 -42.62
CA LEU A 39 19.22 21.15 -41.26
C LEU A 39 19.77 22.06 -40.15
N SER A 40 20.73 22.94 -40.43
CA SER A 40 21.24 23.93 -39.44
C SER A 40 20.47 25.26 -39.47
N GLU A 41 19.46 25.37 -40.31
CA GLU A 41 18.58 26.53 -40.40
C GLU A 41 17.76 26.70 -39.11
N ARG A 42 17.65 27.97 -38.65
CA ARG A 42 16.82 28.29 -37.49
C ARG A 42 15.34 28.34 -37.88
N VAL A 43 14.49 27.83 -37.01
CA VAL A 43 13.05 27.93 -37.15
C VAL A 43 12.49 28.68 -35.95
N ALA A 44 11.63 29.66 -36.21
CA ALA A 44 10.87 30.36 -35.17
C ALA A 44 9.53 29.62 -34.94
N ILE A 45 9.20 29.39 -33.68
CA ILE A 45 7.96 28.78 -33.26
C ILE A 45 7.28 29.75 -32.30
N ASN A 46 6.05 30.14 -32.61
CA ASN A 46 5.24 31.03 -31.81
C ASN A 46 4.13 30.20 -31.17
N VAL A 47 4.15 30.11 -29.85
CA VAL A 47 3.12 29.40 -29.07
C VAL A 47 2.25 30.42 -28.33
N SER A 48 1.04 30.64 -28.84
CA SER A 48 0.05 31.59 -28.28
C SER A 48 0.67 32.96 -27.98
N GLY A 49 1.58 33.47 -28.84
CA GLY A 49 2.22 34.77 -28.68
C GLY A 49 3.63 34.73 -28.05
N MET A 50 4.08 33.59 -27.53
CA MET A 50 5.46 33.44 -27.03
C MET A 50 6.34 32.82 -28.11
N ARG A 51 7.44 33.51 -28.46
CA ARG A 51 8.30 33.13 -29.56
C ARG A 51 9.54 32.35 -29.07
N TYR A 52 9.75 31.18 -29.67
CA TYR A 52 10.87 30.32 -29.47
C TYR A 52 11.69 30.16 -30.74
N GLU A 53 12.98 29.96 -30.60
CA GLU A 53 13.85 29.67 -31.74
C GLU A 53 14.65 28.40 -31.50
N THR A 54 14.69 27.54 -32.52
CA THR A 54 15.45 26.29 -32.45
C THR A 54 16.03 25.95 -33.86
N GLN A 55 16.86 24.91 -33.91
CA GLN A 55 17.40 24.45 -35.20
C GLN A 55 16.55 23.31 -35.74
N LEU A 56 16.38 23.26 -37.04
CA LEU A 56 15.65 22.19 -37.73
C LEU A 56 16.24 20.80 -37.41
N ARG A 57 17.56 20.70 -37.28
CA ARG A 57 18.21 19.43 -36.87
C ARG A 57 17.82 18.94 -35.50
N THR A 58 17.49 19.85 -34.59
CA THR A 58 17.03 19.49 -33.24
C THR A 58 15.65 18.85 -33.29
N LEU A 59 14.75 19.40 -34.09
CA LEU A 59 13.43 18.85 -34.31
C LEU A 59 13.46 17.51 -35.08
N ALA A 60 14.35 17.41 -36.08
CA ALA A 60 14.52 16.22 -36.90
C ALA A 60 15.06 14.99 -36.16
N GLN A 61 15.48 15.12 -34.86
CA GLN A 61 15.87 13.97 -34.05
C GLN A 61 14.69 13.02 -33.78
N PHE A 62 13.47 13.53 -33.79
CA PHE A 62 12.25 12.76 -33.59
C PHE A 62 11.32 12.90 -34.80
N PRO A 63 11.61 12.20 -35.90
CA PRO A 63 10.92 12.40 -37.21
C PRO A 63 9.43 11.99 -37.13
N ASP A 64 9.05 11.13 -36.21
CA ASP A 64 7.67 10.66 -36.06
C ASP A 64 6.76 11.64 -35.33
N SER A 65 7.33 12.68 -34.73
CA SER A 65 6.58 13.71 -33.98
C SER A 65 6.08 14.84 -34.88
N LEU A 66 5.07 15.58 -34.36
CA LEU A 66 4.48 16.73 -35.12
C LEU A 66 5.50 17.74 -35.58
N LEU A 67 6.44 18.15 -34.75
CA LEU A 67 7.47 19.14 -35.05
C LEU A 67 8.65 18.54 -35.83
N GLY A 68 8.89 17.24 -35.69
CA GLY A 68 9.96 16.55 -36.40
C GLY A 68 9.67 16.31 -37.88
N ASP A 69 8.43 15.98 -38.22
CA ASP A 69 7.99 15.76 -39.60
C ASP A 69 7.77 17.07 -40.36
N PRO A 70 8.52 17.35 -41.45
CA PRO A 70 8.32 18.52 -42.27
C PRO A 70 6.89 18.66 -42.83
N GLY A 71 6.24 17.54 -43.15
CA GLY A 71 4.90 17.53 -43.72
C GLY A 71 3.83 17.94 -42.70
N ARG A 72 3.93 17.42 -41.46
CA ARG A 72 2.98 17.71 -40.37
C ARG A 72 3.14 19.14 -39.87
N ARG A 73 4.36 19.60 -39.60
CA ARG A 73 4.61 20.98 -39.10
C ARG A 73 4.27 22.06 -40.09
N SER A 74 4.34 21.77 -41.44
CA SER A 74 4.00 22.77 -42.48
C SER A 74 2.55 23.26 -42.39
N ARG A 75 1.63 22.51 -41.77
CA ARG A 75 0.25 22.90 -41.56
C ARG A 75 0.10 24.11 -40.63
N TYR A 76 1.09 24.31 -39.75
CA TYR A 76 1.13 25.39 -38.76
C TYR A 76 2.05 26.56 -39.18
N PHE A 77 2.56 26.55 -40.41
CA PHE A 77 3.47 27.58 -40.90
C PHE A 77 2.70 28.82 -41.34
N ASP A 78 3.04 29.97 -40.75
CA ASP A 78 2.57 31.29 -41.19
C ASP A 78 3.59 31.92 -42.14
N PRO A 79 3.27 32.01 -43.44
CA PRO A 79 4.17 32.59 -44.42
C PRO A 79 4.36 34.09 -44.29
N LEU A 80 3.41 34.82 -43.67
CA LEU A 80 3.50 36.27 -43.47
C LEU A 80 4.54 36.65 -42.44
N ARG A 81 4.67 35.84 -41.40
CA ARG A 81 5.59 36.07 -40.27
C ARG A 81 6.84 35.18 -40.34
N ASN A 82 6.87 34.23 -41.24
CA ASN A 82 7.93 33.23 -41.39
C ASN A 82 8.19 32.46 -40.09
N GLU A 83 7.12 32.03 -39.41
CA GLU A 83 7.15 31.29 -38.16
C GLU A 83 6.10 30.18 -38.13
N LEU A 84 6.28 29.18 -37.27
CA LEU A 84 5.26 28.20 -36.96
C LEU A 84 4.37 28.76 -35.86
N PHE A 85 3.06 28.84 -36.07
CA PHE A 85 2.12 29.31 -35.07
C PHE A 85 1.32 28.15 -34.46
N LEU A 86 1.33 28.04 -33.12
CA LEU A 86 0.65 27.01 -32.36
C LEU A 86 -0.18 27.69 -31.28
N ASP A 87 -1.47 27.47 -31.31
CA ASP A 87 -2.38 27.98 -30.26
C ASP A 87 -2.51 26.91 -29.14
N ARG A 88 -1.46 26.81 -28.32
CA ARG A 88 -1.32 25.77 -27.29
C ARG A 88 -0.76 26.36 -25.99
N ASN A 89 -0.66 25.51 -24.93
CA ASN A 89 -0.17 25.93 -23.63
C ASN A 89 1.32 26.29 -23.65
N ARG A 90 1.65 27.54 -23.32
CA ARG A 90 3.02 28.06 -23.32
C ARG A 90 3.92 27.36 -22.33
N ALA A 91 3.45 27.15 -21.12
CA ALA A 91 4.25 26.58 -20.04
C ALA A 91 4.58 25.09 -20.29
N CYS A 92 3.73 24.36 -21.01
CA CYS A 92 4.01 23.00 -21.46
C CYS A 92 5.05 22.97 -22.56
N PHE A 93 5.03 23.97 -23.45
CA PHE A 93 5.92 23.99 -24.59
C PHE A 93 7.40 24.09 -24.22
N ASP A 94 7.74 24.78 -23.15
CA ASP A 94 9.11 24.82 -22.62
C ASP A 94 9.67 23.40 -22.36
N ALA A 95 8.86 22.54 -21.74
CA ALA A 95 9.23 21.16 -21.49
C ALA A 95 9.32 20.30 -22.76
N ILE A 96 8.42 20.57 -23.71
CA ILE A 96 8.41 19.89 -25.00
C ILE A 96 9.61 20.32 -25.84
N LEU A 97 9.94 21.60 -25.89
CA LEU A 97 11.14 22.08 -26.58
C LEU A 97 12.42 21.50 -25.93
N TYR A 98 12.47 21.46 -24.61
CA TYR A 98 13.57 20.83 -23.87
C TYR A 98 13.71 19.34 -24.21
N PHE A 99 12.61 18.62 -24.42
CA PHE A 99 12.64 17.23 -24.86
C PHE A 99 13.42 17.07 -26.18
N TYR A 100 13.13 17.90 -27.18
CA TYR A 100 13.89 17.89 -28.46
C TYR A 100 15.35 18.28 -28.27
N GLN A 101 15.65 19.27 -27.45
CA GLN A 101 17.00 19.76 -27.17
C GLN A 101 17.86 18.78 -26.38
N SER A 102 17.25 18.06 -25.46
CA SER A 102 17.95 17.11 -24.59
C SER A 102 18.10 15.70 -25.17
N GLY A 103 17.52 15.44 -26.34
CA GLY A 103 17.56 14.12 -26.97
C GLY A 103 16.62 13.09 -26.28
N GLY A 104 15.45 13.54 -25.81
CA GLY A 104 14.40 12.63 -25.31
C GLY A 104 14.12 12.68 -23.81
N ARG A 105 14.67 13.65 -23.08
CA ARG A 105 14.34 13.84 -21.65
C ARG A 105 13.08 14.68 -21.51
N LEU A 106 12.01 14.08 -20.98
CA LEU A 106 10.74 14.74 -20.75
C LEU A 106 10.50 14.90 -19.26
N ARG A 107 10.15 16.12 -18.82
CA ARG A 107 9.77 16.42 -17.44
C ARG A 107 8.62 17.39 -17.42
N ARG A 108 7.60 17.11 -16.64
CA ARG A 108 6.47 17.99 -16.43
C ARG A 108 6.88 19.23 -15.61
N PRO A 109 6.47 20.44 -16.01
CA PRO A 109 6.61 21.62 -15.16
C PRO A 109 5.79 21.49 -13.89
N ALA A 110 6.36 21.91 -12.74
CA ALA A 110 5.74 21.69 -11.41
C ALA A 110 4.34 22.31 -11.24
N ASN A 111 4.01 23.35 -12.01
CA ASN A 111 2.76 24.12 -11.87
C ASN A 111 1.67 23.69 -12.86
N ILE A 112 1.87 22.59 -13.61
CA ILE A 112 0.92 22.14 -14.62
C ILE A 112 0.32 20.81 -14.19
N PRO A 113 -1.01 20.70 -14.16
CA PRO A 113 -1.70 19.43 -13.97
C PRO A 113 -1.29 18.39 -15.01
N LEU A 114 -1.34 17.12 -14.63
CA LEU A 114 -0.88 16.03 -15.49
C LEU A 114 -1.73 15.87 -16.73
N ASP A 115 -3.05 16.01 -16.60
CA ASP A 115 -4.03 15.95 -17.69
C ASP A 115 -3.70 16.92 -18.82
N ILE A 116 -3.51 18.19 -18.46
CA ILE A 116 -3.15 19.26 -19.43
C ILE A 116 -1.83 18.93 -20.11
N PHE A 117 -0.85 18.41 -19.36
CA PHE A 117 0.44 18.06 -19.94
C PHE A 117 0.35 16.84 -20.86
N MET A 118 -0.46 15.85 -20.49
CA MET A 118 -0.71 14.67 -21.32
C MET A 118 -1.40 15.02 -22.65
N ASP A 119 -2.38 15.93 -22.61
CA ASP A 119 -3.05 16.44 -23.83
C ASP A 119 -2.06 17.13 -24.78
N GLU A 120 -1.10 17.87 -24.21
CA GLU A 120 -0.02 18.46 -25.00
C GLU A 120 0.90 17.39 -25.60
N LEU A 121 1.30 16.36 -24.85
CA LEU A 121 2.13 15.26 -25.36
C LEU A 121 1.46 14.52 -26.52
N MET A 122 0.13 14.31 -26.41
CA MET A 122 -0.66 13.71 -27.50
C MET A 122 -0.73 14.63 -28.71
N PHE A 123 -0.94 15.93 -28.51
CA PHE A 123 -0.98 16.90 -29.59
C PHE A 123 0.34 16.97 -30.37
N TYR A 124 1.48 16.96 -29.68
CA TYR A 124 2.80 16.97 -30.32
C TYR A 124 3.24 15.61 -30.89
N GLU A 125 2.42 14.57 -30.71
CA GLU A 125 2.65 13.22 -31.25
C GLU A 125 4.05 12.68 -30.90
N LEU A 126 4.48 12.78 -29.65
CA LEU A 126 5.83 12.39 -29.22
C LEU A 126 6.07 10.87 -29.26
N GLY A 127 5.03 10.06 -29.44
CA GLY A 127 5.08 8.60 -29.51
C GLY A 127 4.75 7.92 -28.17
N GLU A 128 4.09 6.75 -28.25
CA GLU A 128 3.62 6.00 -27.08
C GLU A 128 4.77 5.55 -26.18
N ASP A 129 5.92 5.18 -26.72
CA ASP A 129 7.09 4.75 -25.94
C ASP A 129 7.62 5.86 -25.03
N ILE A 130 7.60 7.11 -25.50
CA ILE A 130 8.04 8.28 -24.75
C ILE A 130 7.03 8.62 -23.68
N VAL A 131 5.75 8.60 -24.02
CA VAL A 131 4.64 8.82 -23.08
C VAL A 131 4.65 7.75 -21.98
N ASN A 132 4.85 6.48 -22.32
CA ASN A 132 4.93 5.39 -21.34
C ASN A 132 6.16 5.52 -20.44
N ARG A 133 7.31 5.97 -20.97
CA ARG A 133 8.50 6.26 -20.17
C ARG A 133 8.25 7.43 -19.23
N PHE A 134 7.65 8.50 -19.73
CA PHE A 134 7.27 9.66 -18.92
C PHE A 134 6.30 9.27 -17.79
N LYS A 135 5.26 8.47 -18.09
CA LYS A 135 4.35 7.92 -17.07
C LYS A 135 5.11 7.11 -16.00
N ALA A 136 6.08 6.29 -16.41
CA ALA A 136 6.90 5.52 -15.48
C ALA A 136 7.80 6.42 -14.61
N ASP A 137 8.38 7.48 -15.18
CA ASP A 137 9.21 8.47 -14.47
C ASP A 137 8.38 9.30 -13.47
N GLU A 138 7.13 9.63 -13.80
CA GLU A 138 6.14 10.25 -12.90
C GLU A 138 5.59 9.26 -11.86
N GLY A 139 6.03 8.00 -11.89
CA GLY A 139 5.65 6.98 -10.90
C GLY A 139 4.33 6.28 -11.19
N PHE A 140 3.76 6.45 -12.38
CA PHE A 140 2.63 5.63 -12.81
C PHE A 140 3.14 4.21 -13.04
N PRO A 141 2.59 3.19 -12.38
CA PRO A 141 2.94 1.82 -12.70
C PRO A 141 2.62 1.61 -14.19
N LYS A 142 3.57 1.01 -14.91
CA LYS A 142 3.28 0.49 -16.24
C LYS A 142 1.99 -0.33 -16.08
N GLU A 143 0.95 0.00 -16.80
CA GLU A 143 -0.23 -0.86 -16.89
C GLU A 143 0.26 -2.20 -17.44
N GLU A 144 0.70 -3.08 -16.54
CA GLU A 144 0.81 -4.47 -16.86
C GLU A 144 -0.63 -4.91 -17.11
N GLU A 145 -0.97 -5.03 -18.39
CA GLU A 145 -2.22 -5.69 -18.78
C GLU A 145 -2.27 -7.01 -18.03
N THR A 146 -3.05 -7.03 -16.96
CA THR A 146 -3.22 -8.27 -16.19
C THR A 146 -3.86 -9.25 -17.15
N PRO A 147 -3.19 -10.38 -17.48
CA PRO A 147 -3.72 -11.31 -18.45
C PRO A 147 -5.11 -11.72 -17.96
N LEU A 148 -6.12 -11.42 -18.77
CA LEU A 148 -7.50 -11.82 -18.47
C LEU A 148 -7.64 -13.32 -18.69
N PRO A 149 -8.49 -14.01 -17.91
CA PRO A 149 -8.78 -15.42 -18.13
C PRO A 149 -9.28 -15.69 -19.55
N SER A 150 -8.84 -16.80 -20.15
CA SER A 150 -9.19 -17.17 -21.53
C SER A 150 -10.67 -17.60 -21.68
N ASN A 151 -11.30 -18.08 -20.61
CA ASN A 151 -12.71 -18.47 -20.58
C ASN A 151 -13.62 -17.27 -20.33
N GLU A 152 -14.64 -17.06 -21.14
CA GLU A 152 -15.59 -15.94 -20.98
C GLU A 152 -16.33 -15.94 -19.64
N ILE A 153 -16.67 -17.10 -19.11
CA ILE A 153 -17.35 -17.22 -17.81
C ILE A 153 -16.40 -16.83 -16.70
N GLN A 154 -15.15 -17.31 -16.72
CA GLN A 154 -14.13 -16.95 -15.75
C GLN A 154 -13.80 -15.45 -15.81
N LYS A 155 -13.76 -14.88 -17.01
CA LYS A 155 -13.54 -13.44 -17.23
C LYS A 155 -14.66 -12.60 -16.61
N LYS A 156 -15.93 -12.98 -16.84
CA LYS A 156 -17.09 -12.29 -16.25
C LYS A 156 -17.08 -12.37 -14.72
N LEU A 157 -16.82 -13.56 -14.17
CA LEU A 157 -16.73 -13.76 -12.71
C LEU A 157 -15.54 -12.99 -12.11
N TRP A 158 -14.37 -13.00 -12.77
CA TRP A 158 -13.20 -12.24 -12.33
C TRP A 158 -13.52 -10.75 -12.25
N ILE A 159 -14.07 -10.17 -13.32
CA ILE A 159 -14.46 -8.76 -13.37
C ILE A 159 -15.49 -8.44 -12.27
N LEU A 160 -16.46 -9.35 -12.03
CA LEU A 160 -17.52 -9.16 -11.05
C LEU A 160 -16.99 -9.06 -9.60
N PHE A 161 -15.94 -9.82 -9.24
CA PHE A 161 -15.37 -9.85 -7.88
C PHE A 161 -14.17 -8.94 -7.68
N GLU A 162 -13.42 -8.61 -8.74
CA GLU A 162 -12.20 -7.80 -8.64
C GLU A 162 -12.45 -6.33 -8.96
N HIS A 163 -13.40 -6.02 -9.86
CA HIS A 163 -13.69 -4.65 -10.30
C HIS A 163 -15.11 -4.22 -9.91
N PRO A 164 -15.31 -3.65 -8.71
CA PRO A 164 -16.63 -3.25 -8.22
C PRO A 164 -17.29 -2.15 -9.06
N GLU A 165 -16.52 -1.43 -9.86
CA GLU A 165 -17.00 -0.34 -10.73
C GLU A 165 -17.53 -0.85 -12.08
N SER A 166 -17.28 -2.11 -12.43
CA SER A 166 -17.61 -2.69 -13.75
C SER A 166 -19.10 -2.88 -14.00
N SER A 167 -19.90 -3.14 -12.96
CA SER A 167 -21.34 -3.36 -13.09
C SER A 167 -22.09 -3.12 -11.78
N SER A 168 -23.40 -2.87 -11.88
CA SER A 168 -24.26 -2.75 -10.68
C SER A 168 -24.23 -4.01 -9.81
N GLY A 169 -24.10 -5.20 -10.40
CA GLY A 169 -23.95 -6.46 -9.67
C GLY A 169 -22.65 -6.55 -8.90
N ALA A 170 -21.53 -6.11 -9.49
CA ALA A 170 -20.21 -6.06 -8.83
C ALA A 170 -20.23 -5.11 -7.61
N ARG A 171 -20.89 -3.97 -7.74
CA ARG A 171 -21.06 -3.01 -6.65
C ARG A 171 -21.87 -3.59 -5.48
N ILE A 172 -22.95 -4.33 -5.77
CA ILE A 172 -23.75 -4.99 -4.72
C ILE A 172 -22.91 -6.04 -3.99
N ILE A 173 -22.15 -6.88 -4.71
CA ILE A 173 -21.26 -7.89 -4.10
C ILE A 173 -20.21 -7.21 -3.20
N ALA A 174 -19.62 -6.13 -3.65
CA ALA A 174 -18.64 -5.37 -2.85
C ALA A 174 -19.28 -4.81 -1.57
N ILE A 175 -20.49 -4.25 -1.63
CA ILE A 175 -21.23 -3.76 -0.46
C ILE A 175 -21.55 -4.91 0.50
N VAL A 176 -22.01 -6.06 -0.01
CA VAL A 176 -22.28 -7.24 0.81
C VAL A 176 -20.99 -7.70 1.50
N SER A 177 -19.88 -7.80 0.79
CA SER A 177 -18.56 -8.18 1.37
C SER A 177 -18.15 -7.21 2.49
N VAL A 178 -18.29 -5.90 2.29
CA VAL A 178 -18.01 -4.89 3.33
C VAL A 178 -18.91 -5.10 4.55
N MET A 179 -20.21 -5.30 4.35
CA MET A 179 -21.16 -5.54 5.44
C MET A 179 -20.80 -6.80 6.23
N VAL A 180 -20.44 -7.89 5.56
CA VAL A 180 -20.04 -9.15 6.22
C VAL A 180 -18.73 -8.94 7.01
N ILE A 181 -17.77 -8.17 6.48
CA ILE A 181 -16.54 -7.84 7.21
C ILE A 181 -16.87 -7.06 8.50
N VAL A 182 -17.70 -6.02 8.41
CA VAL A 182 -18.10 -5.20 9.55
C VAL A 182 -18.83 -6.04 10.60
N VAL A 183 -19.80 -6.86 10.19
CA VAL A 183 -20.51 -7.77 11.10
C VAL A 183 -19.54 -8.73 11.78
N SER A 184 -18.61 -9.32 11.03
CA SER A 184 -17.60 -10.23 11.60
C SER A 184 -16.69 -9.55 12.65
N ILE A 185 -16.33 -8.27 12.45
CA ILE A 185 -15.54 -7.49 13.40
C ILE A 185 -16.38 -7.17 14.65
N LEU A 186 -17.64 -6.76 14.46
CA LEU A 186 -18.56 -6.47 15.56
C LEU A 186 -18.78 -7.69 16.44
N ILE A 187 -19.04 -8.85 15.85
CA ILE A 187 -19.19 -10.12 16.56
C ILE A 187 -17.93 -10.46 17.36
N PHE A 188 -16.75 -10.31 16.76
CA PHE A 188 -15.47 -10.50 17.46
C PHE A 188 -15.33 -9.57 18.68
N CYS A 189 -15.74 -8.29 18.56
CA CYS A 189 -15.72 -7.36 19.69
C CYS A 189 -16.74 -7.73 20.76
N LEU A 190 -17.96 -8.10 20.35
CA LEU A 190 -19.03 -8.49 21.29
C LEU A 190 -18.67 -9.77 22.07
N GLU A 191 -18.00 -10.73 21.43
CA GLU A 191 -17.54 -11.97 22.08
C GLU A 191 -16.58 -11.71 23.25
N THR A 192 -15.89 -10.55 23.27
CA THR A 192 -14.94 -10.17 24.33
C THR A 192 -15.58 -9.46 25.52
N LEU A 193 -16.86 -9.08 25.43
CA LEU A 193 -17.55 -8.43 26.55
C LEU A 193 -17.70 -9.38 27.75
N PRO A 194 -17.49 -8.89 28.99
CA PRO A 194 -17.55 -9.72 30.18
C PRO A 194 -18.91 -10.40 30.33
N GLU A 195 -20.01 -9.73 29.99
CA GLU A 195 -21.37 -10.25 30.06
C GLU A 195 -21.57 -11.55 29.28
N PHE A 196 -20.98 -11.64 28.10
CA PHE A 196 -21.04 -12.84 27.24
C PHE A 196 -19.95 -13.87 27.59
N ARG A 197 -18.85 -13.44 28.22
CA ARG A 197 -17.75 -14.30 28.65
C ARG A 197 -18.11 -15.08 29.89
N ASP A 198 -18.70 -14.42 30.87
CA ASP A 198 -19.09 -15.03 32.15
C ASP A 198 -20.14 -16.14 31.95
N GLU A 199 -21.02 -15.97 30.96
CA GLU A 199 -21.99 -17.01 30.57
C GLU A 199 -21.29 -18.26 29.99
N LYS A 200 -20.23 -18.09 29.22
CA LYS A 200 -19.44 -19.21 28.66
C LYS A 200 -18.58 -19.89 29.75
N GLU A 201 -17.89 -19.14 30.63
CA GLU A 201 -17.06 -19.67 31.69
C GLU A 201 -17.93 -20.40 32.73
N THR A 202 -19.05 -19.84 33.16
CA THR A 202 -20.02 -20.49 34.07
C THR A 202 -20.56 -21.78 33.47
N ARG A 203 -20.78 -21.82 32.17
CA ARG A 203 -21.24 -23.00 31.42
C ARG A 203 -20.17 -24.09 31.33
N GLU A 204 -18.90 -23.71 31.09
CA GLU A 204 -17.75 -24.65 31.04
C GLU A 204 -17.45 -25.21 32.47
N GLU A 205 -17.54 -24.39 33.50
CA GLU A 205 -17.37 -24.83 34.92
C GLU A 205 -18.48 -25.74 35.35
N ALA A 206 -19.74 -25.48 34.97
CA ALA A 206 -20.86 -26.37 35.24
C ALA A 206 -20.73 -27.73 34.54
N LEU A 207 -20.11 -27.77 33.33
CA LEU A 207 -19.80 -29.02 32.64
C LEU A 207 -18.67 -29.81 33.32
N LYS A 208 -17.62 -29.13 33.84
CA LYS A 208 -16.50 -29.75 34.56
C LYS A 208 -16.92 -30.27 35.91
N ALA A 209 -17.81 -29.57 36.61
CA ALA A 209 -18.37 -30.03 37.87
C ALA A 209 -19.22 -31.29 37.76
N LYS A 210 -19.83 -31.57 36.62
CA LYS A 210 -20.56 -32.83 36.34
C LYS A 210 -19.65 -34.00 35.98
N GLY A 211 -18.37 -33.79 35.64
CA GLY A 211 -17.44 -34.83 35.21
C GLY A 211 -16.35 -35.23 36.21
N GLY A 212 -16.25 -34.59 37.36
CA GLY A 212 -15.15 -34.82 38.30
C GLY A 212 -15.55 -34.90 39.77
N THR A 213 -15.67 -36.10 40.32
CA THR A 213 -15.55 -36.37 41.76
C THR A 213 -14.06 -36.33 42.11
N GLY A 214 -13.58 -35.23 42.74
CA GLY A 214 -12.20 -35.15 43.20
C GLY A 214 -12.00 -33.96 44.13
N CYS A 215 -11.77 -34.24 45.43
CA CYS A 215 -11.48 -33.30 46.54
C CYS A 215 -10.29 -32.40 46.23
N VAL A 216 -10.40 -31.09 46.50
CA VAL A 216 -9.26 -30.17 46.64
C VAL A 216 -9.42 -29.36 47.91
N SER A 217 -8.34 -29.39 48.69
CA SER A 217 -8.10 -28.81 49.99
C SER A 217 -7.92 -27.31 49.96
N GLY A 218 -8.55 -26.62 50.93
CA GLY A 218 -8.67 -25.15 51.01
C GLY A 218 -7.42 -24.38 51.45
N ARG A 219 -7.45 -23.11 51.16
CA ARG A 219 -7.01 -21.97 52.02
C ARG A 219 -6.88 -20.62 51.30
N GLU A 220 -7.74 -20.31 50.35
CA GLU A 220 -7.90 -18.92 49.85
C GLU A 220 -9.36 -18.56 49.50
N GLU A 221 -10.29 -19.33 50.09
CA GLU A 221 -11.71 -19.38 49.69
C GLU A 221 -12.60 -18.27 50.25
N ASP A 222 -12.20 -17.56 51.32
CA ASP A 222 -13.17 -16.73 52.06
C ASP A 222 -13.54 -15.41 51.39
N LYS A 223 -12.71 -14.84 50.54
CA LYS A 223 -13.02 -13.57 49.83
C LYS A 223 -13.68 -13.77 48.46
N VAL A 224 -13.40 -14.87 47.82
CA VAL A 224 -14.02 -15.24 46.51
C VAL A 224 -15.43 -15.77 46.78
N GLN A 225 -15.64 -16.44 47.93
CA GLN A 225 -16.92 -17.04 48.29
C GLN A 225 -17.98 -16.01 48.64
N GLU A 226 -17.62 -14.85 49.24
CA GLU A 226 -18.56 -13.76 49.55
C GLU A 226 -19.04 -13.04 48.26
N TYR A 227 -18.18 -12.88 47.30
CA TYR A 227 -18.57 -12.38 45.96
C TYR A 227 -19.45 -13.39 45.20
N PHE A 228 -19.15 -14.67 45.33
CA PHE A 228 -19.89 -15.76 44.69
C PHE A 228 -21.30 -15.92 45.24
N TYR A 229 -21.48 -15.79 46.55
CA TYR A 229 -22.80 -15.89 47.21
C TYR A 229 -23.72 -14.71 46.87
N LYS A 230 -23.20 -13.53 46.67
CA LYS A 230 -23.99 -12.33 46.33
C LYS A 230 -24.55 -12.39 44.88
N TYR A 231 -23.84 -13.02 43.99
CA TYR A 231 -24.31 -13.24 42.59
C TYR A 231 -25.18 -14.49 42.45
N HIS A 232 -24.92 -15.55 43.22
CA HIS A 232 -25.68 -16.80 43.14
C HIS A 232 -27.09 -16.73 43.78
N SER A 233 -27.38 -15.78 44.64
CA SER A 233 -28.75 -15.61 45.14
C SER A 233 -29.71 -15.04 44.08
N GLN A 234 -29.21 -14.36 43.05
CA GLN A 234 -30.04 -13.91 41.95
C GLN A 234 -30.19 -14.99 40.86
N ALA A 235 -29.26 -15.90 40.72
CA ALA A 235 -29.24 -16.94 39.69
C ALA A 235 -30.09 -18.20 40.05
N LYS A 236 -30.49 -18.38 41.33
CA LYS A 236 -31.23 -19.56 41.76
C LYS A 236 -32.65 -19.69 41.22
N ASN A 237 -33.21 -18.59 40.71
CA ASN A 237 -34.57 -18.62 40.13
C ASN A 237 -34.60 -18.93 38.62
N VAL A 238 -33.44 -19.16 37.97
CA VAL A 238 -33.33 -19.48 36.53
C VAL A 238 -32.94 -20.95 36.28
N SER A 239 -32.60 -21.71 37.33
CA SER A 239 -31.94 -23.02 37.23
C SER A 239 -32.86 -24.23 37.01
N GLU A 240 -34.15 -24.05 36.81
CA GLU A 240 -35.07 -25.23 36.74
C GLU A 240 -35.40 -25.70 35.29
N ASN A 241 -34.91 -24.97 34.27
CA ASN A 241 -35.10 -25.36 32.85
C ASN A 241 -33.82 -25.26 32.06
N MET A 242 -32.73 -25.93 32.46
CA MET A 242 -31.52 -25.98 31.64
C MET A 242 -31.62 -27.13 30.64
N PRO A 243 -31.65 -26.85 29.33
CA PRO A 243 -31.56 -27.89 28.32
C PRO A 243 -30.16 -28.53 28.32
N LEU A 244 -30.12 -29.82 27.94
CA LEU A 244 -28.96 -30.69 27.75
C LEU A 244 -27.75 -29.98 27.06
N PRO A 245 -26.51 -30.49 27.22
CA PRO A 245 -25.31 -29.88 26.68
C PRO A 245 -25.46 -29.69 25.17
N GLN A 246 -25.74 -28.45 24.77
CA GLN A 246 -25.78 -28.05 23.39
C GLN A 246 -24.34 -27.97 22.90
N SER A 247 -24.04 -28.69 21.81
CA SER A 247 -22.79 -28.63 21.10
C SER A 247 -22.40 -27.17 20.80
N VAL A 248 -21.12 -26.87 20.66
CA VAL A 248 -20.53 -25.55 20.31
C VAL A 248 -21.26 -24.89 19.12
N PHE A 249 -21.95 -25.68 18.31
CA PHE A 249 -22.75 -25.24 17.15
C PHE A 249 -24.02 -24.46 17.50
N HIS A 250 -24.44 -24.38 18.77
CA HIS A 250 -25.63 -23.63 19.18
C HIS A 250 -25.33 -22.23 19.73
N ASP A 251 -24.04 -21.83 19.84
CA ASP A 251 -23.70 -20.47 20.21
C ASP A 251 -24.05 -19.51 19.07
N PRO A 252 -24.87 -18.46 19.31
CA PRO A 252 -25.28 -17.54 18.25
C PRO A 252 -24.09 -16.81 17.61
N PHE A 253 -23.05 -16.51 18.40
CA PHE A 253 -21.82 -15.90 17.90
C PHE A 253 -21.05 -16.82 16.95
N PHE A 254 -20.95 -18.11 17.29
CA PHE A 254 -20.33 -19.11 16.45
C PHE A 254 -21.08 -19.30 15.14
N LEU A 255 -22.42 -19.29 15.18
CA LEU A 255 -23.24 -19.42 13.97
C LEU A 255 -23.02 -18.23 13.00
N VAL A 256 -23.07 -17.00 13.53
CA VAL A 256 -22.85 -15.81 12.71
C VAL A 256 -21.42 -15.77 12.16
N GLU A 257 -20.43 -16.13 12.98
CA GLU A 257 -19.04 -16.24 12.53
C GLU A 257 -18.91 -17.27 11.41
N THR A 258 -19.54 -18.44 11.54
CA THR A 258 -19.55 -19.49 10.51
C THR A 258 -20.11 -18.96 9.18
N ILE A 259 -21.23 -18.23 9.22
CA ILE A 259 -21.82 -17.63 8.01
C ILE A 259 -20.86 -16.65 7.36
N CYS A 260 -20.20 -15.78 8.14
CA CYS A 260 -19.21 -14.83 7.64
C CYS A 260 -18.02 -15.56 6.98
N ILE A 261 -17.52 -16.61 7.60
CA ILE A 261 -16.38 -17.39 7.08
C ILE A 261 -16.77 -18.17 5.82
N CYS A 262 -18.00 -18.71 5.75
CA CYS A 262 -18.52 -19.33 4.52
C CYS A 262 -18.51 -18.32 3.36
N TRP A 263 -18.93 -17.08 3.62
CA TRP A 263 -18.88 -16.01 2.62
C TRP A 263 -17.44 -15.71 2.19
N PHE A 264 -16.53 -15.51 3.14
CA PHE A 264 -15.12 -15.24 2.83
C PHE A 264 -14.44 -16.39 2.07
N SER A 265 -14.75 -17.63 2.45
CA SER A 265 -14.21 -18.80 1.77
C SER A 265 -14.74 -18.92 0.34
N PHE A 266 -16.03 -18.65 0.13
CA PHE A 266 -16.65 -18.60 -1.18
C PHE A 266 -16.01 -17.52 -2.06
N GLU A 267 -15.86 -16.30 -1.53
CA GLU A 267 -15.23 -15.17 -2.20
C GLU A 267 -13.80 -15.50 -2.64
N LEU A 268 -12.99 -16.06 -1.73
CA LEU A 268 -11.61 -16.45 -2.00
C LEU A 268 -11.54 -17.58 -3.03
N PHE A 269 -12.43 -18.57 -2.93
CA PHE A 269 -12.49 -19.68 -3.86
C PHE A 269 -12.83 -19.23 -5.29
N VAL A 270 -13.81 -18.36 -5.45
CA VAL A 270 -14.19 -17.81 -6.78
C VAL A 270 -13.01 -17.05 -7.38
N ARG A 271 -12.33 -16.19 -6.60
CA ARG A 271 -11.13 -15.47 -7.07
C ARG A 271 -10.00 -16.43 -7.46
N LEU A 272 -9.73 -17.45 -6.66
CA LEU A 272 -8.70 -18.45 -6.96
C LEU A 272 -9.04 -19.27 -8.21
N ALA A 273 -10.30 -19.64 -8.40
CA ALA A 273 -10.77 -20.40 -9.57
C ALA A 273 -10.70 -19.58 -10.85
N CYS A 274 -10.99 -18.27 -10.77
CA CYS A 274 -11.02 -17.37 -11.92
C CYS A 274 -9.68 -16.71 -12.21
N CYS A 275 -8.69 -16.79 -11.30
CA CYS A 275 -7.39 -16.17 -11.48
C CYS A 275 -6.60 -16.76 -12.66
N PRO A 276 -6.07 -15.94 -13.57
CA PRO A 276 -5.29 -16.40 -14.74
C PRO A 276 -3.94 -17.01 -14.35
N SER A 277 -3.32 -16.54 -13.25
CA SER A 277 -2.02 -17.04 -12.77
C SER A 277 -2.06 -17.32 -11.27
N LYS A 278 -2.10 -18.61 -10.90
CA LYS A 278 -2.17 -19.05 -9.49
C LYS A 278 -0.93 -18.64 -8.69
N VAL A 279 0.26 -18.60 -9.30
CA VAL A 279 1.50 -18.19 -8.62
C VAL A 279 1.47 -16.71 -8.26
N ARG A 280 0.96 -15.86 -9.15
CA ARG A 280 0.79 -14.42 -8.89
C ARG A 280 -0.27 -14.18 -7.80
N PHE A 281 -1.34 -14.97 -7.81
CA PHE A 281 -2.41 -14.91 -6.81
C PHE A 281 -1.88 -15.08 -5.38
N PHE A 282 -1.02 -16.07 -5.12
CA PHE A 282 -0.43 -16.30 -3.79
C PHE A 282 0.68 -15.30 -3.40
N LYS A 283 1.19 -14.51 -4.34
CA LYS A 283 2.16 -13.43 -4.06
C LYS A 283 1.49 -12.07 -3.79
N ASP A 284 0.24 -11.95 -4.16
CA ASP A 284 -0.51 -10.72 -3.94
C ASP A 284 -0.89 -10.56 -2.46
N VAL A 285 -0.52 -9.41 -1.87
CA VAL A 285 -0.71 -9.11 -0.45
C VAL A 285 -2.20 -9.16 -0.07
N MET A 286 -3.10 -8.69 -0.95
CA MET A 286 -4.54 -8.68 -0.67
C MET A 286 -5.10 -10.10 -0.53
N ASN A 287 -4.64 -11.03 -1.35
CA ASN A 287 -5.06 -12.42 -1.28
C ASN A 287 -4.46 -13.16 -0.06
N ILE A 288 -3.23 -12.78 0.35
CA ILE A 288 -2.63 -13.29 1.59
C ILE A 288 -3.45 -12.83 2.81
N ILE A 289 -3.90 -11.58 2.83
CA ILE A 289 -4.79 -11.05 3.89
C ILE A 289 -6.10 -11.82 3.91
N ASP A 290 -6.72 -12.07 2.74
CA ASP A 290 -7.96 -12.85 2.65
C ASP A 290 -7.79 -14.26 3.19
N PHE A 291 -6.67 -14.93 2.88
CA PHE A 291 -6.35 -16.25 3.40
C PHE A 291 -6.11 -16.22 4.92
N SER A 292 -5.35 -15.24 5.42
CA SER A 292 -5.07 -15.09 6.86
C SER A 292 -6.33 -14.84 7.70
N ALA A 293 -7.36 -14.21 7.12
CA ALA A 293 -8.63 -13.96 7.79
C ALA A 293 -9.47 -15.22 8.01
N ILE A 294 -9.31 -16.23 7.15
CA ILE A 294 -10.07 -17.49 7.17
C ILE A 294 -9.36 -18.56 8.02
N LEU A 295 -8.03 -18.58 7.97
CA LEU A 295 -7.20 -19.60 8.61
C LEU A 295 -7.50 -19.84 10.11
N PRO A 296 -7.67 -18.79 10.95
CA PRO A 296 -7.92 -18.98 12.38
C PRO A 296 -9.19 -19.78 12.69
N TYR A 297 -10.23 -19.61 11.90
CA TYR A 297 -11.50 -20.33 12.07
C TYR A 297 -11.29 -21.84 11.81
N PHE A 298 -10.64 -22.19 10.71
CA PHE A 298 -10.41 -23.60 10.39
C PHE A 298 -9.47 -24.29 11.38
N VAL A 299 -8.48 -23.56 11.90
CA VAL A 299 -7.62 -24.10 12.97
C VAL A 299 -8.41 -24.31 14.25
N THR A 300 -9.29 -23.36 14.64
CA THR A 300 -10.17 -23.54 15.82
C THR A 300 -11.11 -24.72 15.61
N LEU A 301 -11.75 -24.82 14.47
CA LEU A 301 -12.65 -25.94 14.15
C LEU A 301 -11.89 -27.28 14.16
N GLY A 302 -10.68 -27.34 13.61
CA GLY A 302 -9.83 -28.53 13.62
C GLY A 302 -9.41 -28.94 15.03
N THR A 303 -9.11 -27.99 15.91
CA THR A 303 -8.75 -28.26 17.30
C THR A 303 -9.96 -28.73 18.12
N GLU A 304 -11.15 -28.22 17.85
CA GLU A 304 -12.38 -28.71 18.49
C GLU A 304 -12.72 -30.15 18.06
N LEU A 305 -12.61 -30.45 16.78
CA LEU A 305 -12.84 -31.80 16.25
C LEU A 305 -11.75 -32.82 16.70
N ALA A 306 -10.53 -32.33 16.97
CA ALA A 306 -9.43 -33.16 17.48
C ALA A 306 -9.50 -33.42 19.00
N LYS A 307 -10.25 -32.63 19.76
CA LYS A 307 -10.48 -32.84 21.22
C LYS A 307 -11.20 -34.15 21.51
N ASP A 308 -11.99 -34.64 20.57
CA ASP A 308 -12.66 -35.94 20.70
C ASP A 308 -11.68 -37.12 20.63
N ASN A 309 -10.38 -36.90 20.30
CA ASN A 309 -9.35 -37.90 20.14
C ASN A 309 -8.13 -37.62 21.05
N ASP A 310 -8.27 -37.78 22.37
CA ASP A 310 -7.19 -37.97 23.40
C ASP A 310 -5.97 -36.99 23.39
N ALA A 311 -6.07 -35.75 23.00
CA ALA A 311 -4.97 -34.78 23.12
C ALA A 311 -4.99 -34.01 24.45
N SER A 312 -3.81 -33.87 25.10
CA SER A 312 -3.63 -33.24 26.42
C SER A 312 -4.18 -31.79 26.45
N PRO A 313 -5.03 -31.44 27.45
CA PRO A 313 -5.86 -30.25 27.45
C PRO A 313 -5.11 -28.92 27.60
N ALA A 314 -3.91 -28.91 28.19
CA ALA A 314 -3.21 -27.67 28.56
C ALA A 314 -2.56 -26.93 27.35
N THR A 315 -1.98 -27.67 26.41
CA THR A 315 -1.33 -27.10 25.22
C THR A 315 -2.36 -26.54 24.23
N SER A 316 -3.53 -27.15 24.17
CA SER A 316 -4.65 -26.75 23.31
C SER A 316 -5.20 -25.36 23.69
N LEU A 317 -5.33 -25.02 24.98
CA LEU A 317 -5.89 -23.75 25.44
C LEU A 317 -5.01 -22.53 25.11
N ALA A 318 -3.68 -22.67 25.22
CA ALA A 318 -2.75 -21.58 24.87
C ALA A 318 -2.79 -21.25 23.36
N ILE A 319 -2.83 -22.29 22.52
CA ILE A 319 -2.91 -22.14 21.06
C ILE A 319 -4.22 -21.46 20.65
N ILE A 320 -5.35 -21.85 21.25
CA ILE A 320 -6.66 -21.25 20.94
C ILE A 320 -6.69 -19.75 21.28
N ARG A 321 -6.04 -19.33 22.38
CA ARG A 321 -5.96 -17.89 22.73
C ARG A 321 -5.19 -17.09 21.70
N VAL A 322 -4.05 -17.59 21.23
CA VAL A 322 -3.23 -16.93 20.19
C VAL A 322 -3.98 -16.88 18.88
N ILE A 323 -4.67 -17.95 18.52
CA ILE A 323 -5.45 -18.02 17.27
C ILE A 323 -6.62 -17.04 17.29
N ARG A 324 -7.29 -16.86 18.44
CA ARG A 324 -8.32 -15.81 18.58
C ARG A 324 -7.77 -14.43 18.29
N LEU A 325 -6.56 -14.11 18.75
CA LEU A 325 -5.92 -12.83 18.47
C LEU A 325 -5.69 -12.61 16.97
N VAL A 326 -5.32 -13.66 16.23
CA VAL A 326 -5.09 -13.58 14.79
C VAL A 326 -6.37 -13.22 14.01
N ARG A 327 -7.56 -13.47 14.57
CA ARG A 327 -8.83 -13.08 13.95
C ARG A 327 -8.95 -11.57 13.73
N VAL A 328 -8.23 -10.73 14.48
CA VAL A 328 -8.24 -9.27 14.30
C VAL A 328 -7.74 -8.86 12.91
N PHE A 329 -6.86 -9.65 12.28
CA PHE A 329 -6.33 -9.35 10.94
C PHE A 329 -7.39 -9.33 9.83
N ARG A 330 -8.60 -9.87 10.10
CA ARG A 330 -9.72 -9.76 9.15
C ARG A 330 -10.14 -8.31 8.86
N ILE A 331 -9.80 -7.35 9.74
CA ILE A 331 -10.04 -5.92 9.49
C ILE A 331 -9.30 -5.43 8.24
N PHE A 332 -8.15 -6.00 7.94
CA PHE A 332 -7.38 -5.63 6.74
C PHE A 332 -8.05 -6.05 5.43
N LYS A 333 -9.06 -6.95 5.45
CA LYS A 333 -9.87 -7.22 4.27
C LYS A 333 -10.61 -5.97 3.77
N LEU A 334 -10.89 -5.01 4.66
CA LEU A 334 -11.51 -3.75 4.31
C LEU A 334 -10.64 -2.92 3.34
N SER A 335 -9.31 -3.12 3.35
CA SER A 335 -8.39 -2.41 2.45
C SER A 335 -8.67 -2.68 0.97
N ARG A 336 -9.17 -3.87 0.63
CA ARG A 336 -9.55 -4.21 -0.75
C ARG A 336 -10.70 -3.33 -1.27
N HIS A 337 -11.63 -2.96 -0.39
CA HIS A 337 -12.84 -2.22 -0.74
C HIS A 337 -12.72 -0.69 -0.52
N SER A 338 -11.57 -0.21 -0.04
CA SER A 338 -11.32 1.20 0.24
C SER A 338 -10.06 1.69 -0.47
N LYS A 339 -10.23 2.52 -1.49
CA LYS A 339 -9.11 3.17 -2.21
C LYS A 339 -8.21 3.96 -1.24
N GLY A 340 -8.80 4.67 -0.26
CA GLY A 340 -8.05 5.40 0.75
C GLY A 340 -7.12 4.52 1.60
N LEU A 341 -7.54 3.32 2.00
CA LEU A 341 -6.68 2.37 2.72
C LEU A 341 -5.56 1.80 1.83
N GLN A 342 -5.81 1.62 0.54
CA GLN A 342 -4.78 1.21 -0.41
C GLN A 342 -3.73 2.29 -0.60
N ILE A 343 -4.15 3.56 -0.74
CA ILE A 343 -3.25 4.71 -0.80
C ILE A 343 -2.42 4.81 0.48
N LEU A 344 -3.05 4.66 1.65
CA LEU A 344 -2.35 4.65 2.93
C LEU A 344 -1.28 3.54 2.99
N GLY A 345 -1.62 2.33 2.53
CA GLY A 345 -0.68 1.21 2.44
C GLY A 345 0.51 1.50 1.52
N GLN A 346 0.26 2.11 0.36
CA GLN A 346 1.31 2.53 -0.58
C GLN A 346 2.20 3.63 0.03
N THR A 347 1.60 4.62 0.71
CA THR A 347 2.31 5.69 1.40
C THR A 347 3.23 5.14 2.48
N LEU A 348 2.72 4.25 3.35
CA LEU A 348 3.52 3.60 4.37
C LEU A 348 4.68 2.82 3.77
N ARG A 349 4.43 2.07 2.70
CA ARG A 349 5.48 1.32 2.00
C ARG A 349 6.55 2.23 1.39
N ALA A 350 6.14 3.34 0.79
CA ALA A 350 7.07 4.32 0.22
C ALA A 350 7.89 5.04 1.30
N SER A 351 7.30 5.25 2.49
CA SER A 351 7.92 5.95 3.62
C SER A 351 8.58 5.01 4.64
N MET A 352 8.79 3.73 4.30
CA MET A 352 9.39 2.74 5.23
C MET A 352 10.79 3.12 5.69
N ARG A 353 11.55 3.82 4.86
CA ARG A 353 12.89 4.28 5.20
C ARG A 353 12.84 5.34 6.29
N GLU A 354 11.96 6.31 6.16
CA GLU A 354 11.74 7.43 7.10
C GLU A 354 11.15 6.91 8.40
N LEU A 355 10.18 5.99 8.32
CA LEU A 355 9.62 5.31 9.49
C LEU A 355 10.67 4.47 10.23
N GLY A 356 11.51 3.75 9.50
CA GLY A 356 12.62 2.98 10.08
C GLY A 356 13.61 3.88 10.82
N LEU A 357 13.92 5.04 10.25
CA LEU A 357 14.78 6.05 10.87
C LEU A 357 14.14 6.60 12.16
N LEU A 358 12.84 6.93 12.12
CA LEU A 358 12.08 7.37 13.29
C LEU A 358 12.16 6.35 14.43
N ILE A 359 11.85 5.08 14.14
CA ILE A 359 11.86 4.00 15.13
C ILE A 359 13.26 3.83 15.71
N PHE A 360 14.29 3.92 14.89
CA PHE A 360 15.69 3.81 15.32
C PHE A 360 16.08 4.93 16.29
N PHE A 361 15.79 6.19 15.97
CA PHE A 361 16.07 7.31 16.85
C PHE A 361 15.22 7.28 18.11
N LEU A 362 13.96 6.90 18.03
CA LEU A 362 13.10 6.70 19.17
C LEU A 362 13.68 5.64 20.12
N PHE A 363 14.13 4.50 19.58
CA PHE A 363 14.73 3.43 20.38
C PHE A 363 16.01 3.86 21.10
N ILE A 364 16.91 4.60 20.43
CA ILE A 364 18.09 5.17 21.05
C ILE A 364 17.68 6.16 22.15
N GLY A 365 16.74 7.06 21.87
CA GLY A 365 16.22 8.03 22.84
C GLY A 365 15.62 7.35 24.07
N VAL A 366 14.85 6.29 23.89
CA VAL A 366 14.28 5.51 24.99
C VAL A 366 15.37 4.96 25.89
N ILE A 367 16.41 4.33 25.33
CA ILE A 367 17.51 3.78 26.14
C ILE A 367 18.26 4.91 26.90
N LEU A 368 18.54 6.00 26.22
CA LEU A 368 19.28 7.13 26.78
C LEU A 368 18.52 7.79 27.92
N PHE A 369 17.26 8.16 27.70
CA PHE A 369 16.44 8.84 28.70
C PHE A 369 16.02 7.93 29.83
N SER A 370 15.80 6.63 29.61
CA SER A 370 15.54 5.66 30.65
C SER A 370 16.74 5.46 31.56
N SER A 371 17.95 5.44 31.00
CA SER A 371 19.17 5.37 31.80
C SER A 371 19.37 6.65 32.60
N ALA A 372 19.18 7.81 31.96
CA ALA A 372 19.34 9.11 32.62
C ALA A 372 18.34 9.29 33.79
N ILE A 373 17.07 8.94 33.60
CA ILE A 373 16.04 9.07 34.64
C ILE A 373 16.28 8.09 35.78
N TYR A 374 16.68 6.85 35.48
CA TYR A 374 17.01 5.88 36.51
C TYR A 374 18.09 6.38 37.47
N PHE A 375 19.18 6.94 36.93
CA PHE A 375 20.25 7.50 37.76
C PHE A 375 19.86 8.82 38.44
N ALA A 376 19.02 9.64 37.84
CA ALA A 376 18.55 10.91 38.41
C ALA A 376 17.61 10.71 39.60
N GLU A 377 16.88 9.59 39.64
CA GLU A 377 15.91 9.25 40.68
C GLU A 377 16.41 8.15 41.66
N ALA A 378 17.66 7.65 41.44
CA ALA A 378 18.19 6.51 42.21
C ALA A 378 18.26 6.73 43.75
N ASP A 379 18.49 7.99 44.18
CA ASP A 379 18.62 8.37 45.57
C ASP A 379 17.27 8.65 46.26
N HIS A 380 16.15 8.61 45.53
CA HIS A 380 14.82 8.90 46.07
C HIS A 380 14.16 7.62 46.62
N ALA A 381 13.69 7.65 47.85
CA ALA A 381 13.19 6.46 48.56
C ALA A 381 11.87 5.89 47.94
N ASP A 382 11.05 6.77 47.37
CA ASP A 382 9.73 6.41 46.79
C ASP A 382 9.73 6.42 45.26
N THR A 383 10.90 6.17 44.64
CA THR A 383 11.02 6.24 43.17
C THR A 383 10.23 5.18 42.46
N HIS A 384 9.51 5.57 41.40
CA HIS A 384 8.84 4.67 40.46
C HIS A 384 9.82 3.95 39.51
N PHE A 385 11.09 4.41 39.43
CA PHE A 385 12.08 3.92 38.48
C PHE A 385 12.97 2.81 39.06
N VAL A 386 12.40 1.62 39.24
CA VAL A 386 13.08 0.47 39.89
C VAL A 386 14.24 -0.09 39.07
N SER A 387 14.20 0.03 37.72
CA SER A 387 15.24 -0.44 36.81
C SER A 387 15.19 0.30 35.48
N ILE A 388 16.31 0.29 34.72
CA ILE A 388 16.37 0.89 33.39
C ILE A 388 15.31 0.29 32.43
N PRO A 389 15.11 -1.04 32.34
CA PRO A 389 14.03 -1.59 31.50
C PRO A 389 12.63 -1.17 31.96
N HIS A 390 12.40 -1.00 33.26
CA HIS A 390 11.12 -0.50 33.78
C HIS A 390 10.88 0.95 33.38
N ALA A 391 11.93 1.76 33.34
CA ALA A 391 11.88 3.15 32.85
C ALA A 391 11.63 3.29 31.35
N PHE A 392 11.81 2.22 30.51
CA PHE A 392 11.49 2.26 29.09
C PHE A 392 10.03 2.64 28.83
N TRP A 393 9.11 2.13 29.64
CA TRP A 393 7.71 2.47 29.54
C TRP A 393 7.48 3.97 29.67
N TRP A 394 8.02 4.58 30.73
CA TRP A 394 7.93 6.02 30.94
C TRP A 394 8.54 6.81 29.79
N ALA A 395 9.73 6.41 29.31
CA ALA A 395 10.42 7.12 28.25
C ALA A 395 9.63 7.05 26.93
N VAL A 396 9.08 5.88 26.56
CA VAL A 396 8.22 5.74 25.37
C VAL A 396 6.99 6.62 25.51
N VAL A 397 6.26 6.54 26.63
CA VAL A 397 5.03 7.28 26.87
C VAL A 397 5.27 8.79 26.85
N THR A 398 6.43 9.25 27.36
CA THR A 398 6.80 10.66 27.37
C THR A 398 7.22 11.14 25.98
N MET A 399 8.12 10.42 25.30
CA MET A 399 8.60 10.77 23.96
C MET A 399 7.50 10.74 22.90
N THR A 400 6.55 9.83 23.01
CA THR A 400 5.39 9.76 22.10
C THR A 400 4.27 10.73 22.48
N THR A 401 4.45 11.56 23.50
CA THR A 401 3.48 12.56 23.98
C THR A 401 2.17 11.98 24.51
N VAL A 402 2.13 10.69 24.89
CA VAL A 402 0.92 10.02 25.45
C VAL A 402 0.67 10.48 26.88
N GLY A 403 1.69 10.40 27.76
CA GLY A 403 1.67 10.94 29.12
C GLY A 403 0.59 10.33 30.03
N TYR A 404 0.56 9.01 30.25
CA TYR A 404 -0.44 8.36 31.11
C TYR A 404 -0.40 8.87 32.58
N GLY A 405 0.76 9.34 33.06
CA GLY A 405 0.90 9.85 34.42
C GLY A 405 1.03 8.76 35.50
N ASP A 406 1.21 7.51 35.11
CA ASP A 406 1.46 6.37 35.99
C ASP A 406 2.88 6.34 36.56
N MET A 407 3.83 6.95 35.85
CA MET A 407 5.22 7.14 36.23
C MET A 407 5.65 8.57 35.90
N TYR A 408 6.25 9.25 36.87
CA TYR A 408 6.78 10.62 36.69
C TYR A 408 7.96 10.86 37.64
N PRO A 409 8.92 11.74 37.26
CA PRO A 409 10.04 12.09 38.12
C PRO A 409 9.63 13.04 39.25
N GLU A 410 10.15 12.82 40.45
CA GLU A 410 9.90 13.66 41.63
C GLU A 410 11.05 14.60 41.95
N THR A 411 12.29 14.16 41.69
CA THR A 411 13.48 14.98 41.96
C THR A 411 13.64 16.13 40.95
N VAL A 412 14.40 17.16 41.33
CA VAL A 412 14.73 18.29 40.45
C VAL A 412 15.51 17.81 39.21
N TRP A 413 16.47 16.92 39.41
CA TRP A 413 17.26 16.34 38.33
C TRP A 413 16.41 15.44 37.41
N GLY A 414 15.53 14.65 37.98
CA GLY A 414 14.58 13.85 37.22
C GLY A 414 13.63 14.71 36.37
N LYS A 415 13.11 15.82 36.92
CA LYS A 415 12.29 16.78 36.16
C LYS A 415 13.02 17.44 35.01
N LEU A 416 14.33 17.73 35.20
CA LEU A 416 15.16 18.26 34.11
C LEU A 416 15.32 17.24 33.00
N VAL A 417 15.65 15.98 33.34
CA VAL A 417 15.73 14.87 32.35
C VAL A 417 14.39 14.66 31.64
N GLY A 418 13.28 14.70 32.39
CA GLY A 418 11.94 14.58 31.81
C GLY A 418 11.60 15.69 30.81
N SER A 419 11.98 16.92 31.11
CA SER A 419 11.79 18.05 30.19
C SER A 419 12.59 17.89 28.91
N MET A 420 13.84 17.43 29.01
CA MET A 420 14.66 17.14 27.83
C MET A 420 14.11 15.97 27.02
N CYS A 421 13.61 14.92 27.69
CA CYS A 421 12.96 13.77 27.06
C CYS A 421 11.72 14.21 26.26
N ALA A 422 10.87 15.05 26.82
CA ALA A 422 9.67 15.57 26.15
C ALA A 422 10.02 16.38 24.89
N ILE A 423 10.99 17.30 24.98
CA ILE A 423 11.45 18.11 23.85
C ILE A 423 12.05 17.21 22.75
N ALA A 424 12.94 16.28 23.12
CA ALA A 424 13.57 15.36 22.19
C ALA A 424 12.53 14.47 21.49
N GLY A 425 11.51 14.01 22.21
CA GLY A 425 10.41 13.22 21.65
C GLY A 425 9.63 13.97 20.58
N VAL A 426 9.22 15.21 20.86
CA VAL A 426 8.51 16.07 19.89
C VAL A 426 9.35 16.32 18.63
N LEU A 427 10.65 16.63 18.80
CA LEU A 427 11.54 16.86 17.66
C LEU A 427 11.73 15.59 16.81
N THR A 428 11.89 14.44 17.46
CA THR A 428 12.08 13.16 16.77
C THR A 428 10.87 12.80 15.90
N ILE A 429 9.63 13.03 16.39
CA ILE A 429 8.40 12.73 15.66
C ILE A 429 8.15 13.75 14.56
N SER A 430 8.45 15.03 14.79
CA SER A 430 8.14 16.11 13.86
C SER A 430 8.96 16.06 12.56
N LEU A 431 10.16 15.46 12.57
CA LEU A 431 11.03 15.41 11.39
C LEU A 431 10.51 14.54 10.25
N PRO A 432 10.04 13.27 10.46
CA PRO A 432 9.56 12.41 9.38
C PRO A 432 8.15 12.73 8.88
N VAL A 433 7.32 13.38 9.71
CA VAL A 433 5.90 13.64 9.40
C VAL A 433 5.70 14.39 8.08
N PRO A 434 6.43 15.49 7.77
CA PRO A 434 6.25 16.21 6.50
C PRO A 434 6.53 15.33 5.27
N VAL A 435 7.50 14.41 5.35
CA VAL A 435 7.83 13.50 4.24
C VAL A 435 6.70 12.49 4.03
N ILE A 436 6.15 11.93 5.12
CA ILE A 436 5.01 11.00 5.05
C ILE A 436 3.78 11.70 4.47
N VAL A 437 3.49 12.92 4.91
CA VAL A 437 2.37 13.73 4.40
C VAL A 437 2.57 14.07 2.91
N SER A 438 3.79 14.42 2.50
CA SER A 438 4.12 14.68 1.10
C SER A 438 3.90 13.43 0.23
N ASN A 439 4.37 12.26 0.67
CA ASN A 439 4.15 11.00 -0.02
C ASN A 439 2.66 10.64 -0.10
N PHE A 440 1.90 10.87 0.99
CA PHE A 440 0.46 10.64 0.98
C PHE A 440 -0.25 11.56 -0.02
N SER A 441 0.06 12.85 0.00
CA SER A 441 -0.51 13.83 -0.94
C SER A 441 -0.19 13.46 -2.38
N TYR A 442 1.03 13.04 -2.66
CA TYR A 442 1.44 12.57 -3.98
C TYR A 442 0.60 11.38 -4.48
N PHE A 443 0.45 10.31 -3.67
CA PHE A 443 -0.34 9.15 -4.06
C PHE A 443 -1.83 9.45 -4.15
N TYR A 444 -2.34 10.32 -3.29
CA TYR A 444 -3.74 10.73 -3.28
C TYR A 444 -4.11 11.52 -4.55
N HIS A 445 -3.32 12.54 -4.90
CA HIS A 445 -3.54 13.32 -6.14
C HIS A 445 -3.42 12.44 -7.38
N ARG A 446 -2.43 11.56 -7.41
CA ARG A 446 -2.25 10.62 -8.53
C ARG A 446 -3.48 9.74 -8.75
N GLU A 447 -4.06 9.21 -7.68
CA GLU A 447 -5.26 8.35 -7.79
C GLU A 447 -6.48 9.16 -8.23
N THR A 448 -6.62 10.39 -7.74
CA THR A 448 -7.74 11.28 -8.10
C THR A 448 -7.65 11.69 -9.57
N GLU A 449 -6.46 12.06 -10.05
CA GLU A 449 -6.22 12.39 -11.45
C GLU A 449 -6.52 11.20 -12.38
N CYS A 450 -6.15 9.96 -11.99
CA CYS A 450 -6.48 8.76 -12.77
C CYS A 450 -8.00 8.53 -12.89
N VAL A 451 -8.76 8.81 -11.83
CA VAL A 451 -10.23 8.65 -11.84
C VAL A 451 -10.88 9.69 -12.76
N GLU A 452 -10.45 10.96 -12.69
CA GLU A 452 -10.94 12.03 -13.55
C GLU A 452 -10.67 11.74 -15.04
N HIS A 453 -9.48 11.24 -15.39
CA HIS A 453 -9.16 10.86 -16.78
C HIS A 453 -10.04 9.72 -17.32
N THR A 454 -10.43 8.80 -16.48
CA THR A 454 -11.31 7.68 -16.89
C THR A 454 -12.74 8.18 -17.14
N GLU A 455 -13.19 9.19 -16.42
CA GLU A 455 -14.54 9.76 -16.52
C GLU A 455 -14.70 10.69 -17.73
N TYR A 456 -13.62 11.37 -18.16
CA TYR A 456 -13.61 12.30 -19.29
C TYR A 456 -13.14 11.72 -20.62
N SER A 457 -12.89 10.41 -20.73
CA SER A 457 -12.65 9.78 -22.03
C SER A 457 -13.89 9.99 -22.91
N PRO A 458 -13.84 10.81 -23.99
CA PRO A 458 -15.00 11.03 -24.83
C PRO A 458 -15.40 9.70 -25.44
N VAL A 459 -16.67 9.34 -25.26
CA VAL A 459 -17.29 8.26 -26.03
C VAL A 459 -17.07 8.60 -27.50
N GLN A 460 -16.17 7.89 -28.17
CA GLN A 460 -16.04 7.96 -29.62
C GLN A 460 -17.40 7.57 -30.17
N ALA A 461 -18.15 8.59 -30.66
CA ALA A 461 -19.34 8.39 -31.45
C ALA A 461 -18.93 7.62 -32.69
N GLY A 462 -19.37 6.33 -32.76
CA GLY A 462 -19.23 5.47 -33.90
C GLY A 462 -20.07 5.94 -35.11
#